data_90b0c8ed4ba252609c97efa3952f65bc
#
_entry.id   90b0c8ed4ba252609c97efa3952f65bc
#
_cell.length_a   1.000
_cell.length_b   1.000
_cell.length_c   1.000
_cell.angle_alpha   90.00
_cell.angle_beta   90.00
_cell.angle_gamma   90.00
#
_symmetry.space_group_name_H-M   'P 1'
#
loop_
_entity.id
_entity.type
_entity.pdbx_description
1 polymer ?
#
loop_
_entity_poly.entity_id
_entity_poly.type
_entity_poly.pdbx_seq_one_letter_code
_entity_poly.pdbx_strand_id
1 'polypeptide(L)'
;MKTLLLLGALTAGLVACGTDDTDGTNDGGGSDATNGVDSPFGNKDGSGSSDGGSTGDSCYAPVDMYIMQDRSGSMGDDCNIGQTVNSKWCHAINALSGYFNSTAASGNAAAIQFFPLPNQSNALCATGTGYDVAALPTPPPAYTTLPTNTFDSLLNSQNDQGGGGTPTEAAIRGLTKFTAGNRRGGRVTIGVLVTDGDPNGCDENLTNLSNLLQAHFQATTLRTFVIGMTGATDANLEQIAQGGMGPLHAATVGPLTNACGTSAAPCRHWNVGDGDPQAFIAALAAIQQASDGCVDGGGTVNPN
;
A
#
# COMPACT_ATOMS: atom_id res chain seq x y z
N MET A 1 -38.03 -22.12 6.60
CA MET A 1 -37.36 -21.41 7.69
C MET A 1 -36.68 -20.18 7.05
N LYS A 2 -37.15 -18.98 7.33
CA LYS A 2 -36.58 -17.73 6.77
C LYS A 2 -35.54 -17.22 7.76
N THR A 3 -34.28 -17.25 7.39
CA THR A 3 -33.20 -16.67 8.19
C THR A 3 -33.10 -15.19 7.85
N LEU A 4 -33.32 -14.36 8.83
CA LEU A 4 -33.28 -12.90 8.79
C LEU A 4 -31.79 -12.48 8.89
N LEU A 5 -31.23 -11.92 7.82
CA LEU A 5 -29.91 -11.28 7.87
C LEU A 5 -30.09 -9.91 8.51
N LEU A 6 -29.43 -9.72 9.66
CA LEU A 6 -29.24 -8.41 10.27
C LEU A 6 -28.12 -7.67 9.54
N LEU A 7 -28.48 -6.63 8.82
CA LEU A 7 -27.52 -5.67 8.26
C LEU A 7 -27.09 -4.74 9.41
N GLY A 8 -25.88 -4.93 9.91
CA GLY A 8 -25.25 -4.00 10.84
C GLY A 8 -24.74 -2.78 10.06
N ALA A 9 -25.36 -1.64 10.25
CA ALA A 9 -24.86 -0.36 9.74
C ALA A 9 -23.64 0.05 10.56
N LEU A 10 -22.47 0.04 9.93
CA LEU A 10 -21.23 0.61 10.49
C LEU A 10 -21.31 2.12 10.33
N THR A 11 -21.62 2.85 11.38
CA THR A 11 -21.51 4.30 11.43
C THR A 11 -20.03 4.67 11.59
N ALA A 12 -19.44 5.21 10.53
CA ALA A 12 -18.14 5.86 10.61
C ALA A 12 -18.28 7.11 11.50
N GLY A 13 -17.67 7.07 12.67
CA GLY A 13 -17.58 8.21 13.57
C GLY A 13 -16.67 9.26 12.96
N LEU A 14 -17.23 10.37 12.51
CA LEU A 14 -16.48 11.60 12.27
C LEU A 14 -15.92 12.07 13.62
N VAL A 15 -14.61 12.05 13.78
CA VAL A 15 -13.93 12.79 14.82
C VAL A 15 -13.94 14.26 14.38
N ALA A 16 -14.87 15.05 14.92
CA ALA A 16 -14.85 16.49 14.80
C ALA A 16 -13.74 17.01 15.71
N CYS A 17 -12.72 17.68 15.15
CA CYS A 17 -11.83 18.56 15.90
C CYS A 17 -12.67 19.70 16.46
N GLY A 18 -12.87 19.69 17.77
CA GLY A 18 -13.50 20.79 18.49
C GLY A 18 -12.57 21.99 18.52
N THR A 19 -13.08 23.13 18.08
CA THR A 19 -12.51 24.45 18.35
C THR A 19 -12.92 24.84 19.77
N ASP A 20 -11.99 24.85 20.72
CA ASP A 20 -12.19 25.56 21.98
C ASP A 20 -11.50 26.93 21.90
N ASP A 21 -12.33 27.94 21.67
CA ASP A 21 -12.01 29.32 21.97
C ASP A 21 -12.20 29.53 23.48
N THR A 22 -11.13 29.73 24.21
CA THR A 22 -11.20 30.44 25.50
C THR A 22 -10.04 31.42 25.60
N ASP A 23 -10.44 32.68 25.50
CA ASP A 23 -9.76 33.89 25.88
C ASP A 23 -9.35 33.88 27.37
N GLY A 24 -8.16 34.40 27.71
CA GLY A 24 -7.89 34.66 29.12
C GLY A 24 -6.42 34.79 29.54
N THR A 25 -5.87 36.00 29.37
CA THR A 25 -4.97 36.73 30.32
C THR A 25 -3.77 36.04 30.98
N ASN A 26 -2.59 36.64 30.69
CA ASN A 26 -1.40 36.94 31.51
C ASN A 26 -1.27 36.32 32.93
N ASP A 27 -0.12 35.68 33.20
CA ASP A 27 0.96 36.23 34.06
C ASP A 27 2.03 35.18 34.39
N GLY A 28 3.29 35.64 34.39
CA GLY A 28 4.25 35.32 35.45
C GLY A 28 5.01 33.98 35.46
N GLY A 29 6.24 34.00 34.98
CA GLY A 29 7.45 33.48 35.58
C GLY A 29 7.45 32.13 36.34
N GLY A 30 8.35 31.23 35.93
CA GLY A 30 8.74 30.10 36.74
C GLY A 30 9.56 29.07 35.94
N SER A 31 10.88 29.15 36.11
CA SER A 31 11.81 28.09 35.66
C SER A 31 11.60 26.83 36.50
N ASP A 32 11.42 25.67 35.84
CA ASP A 32 11.83 24.39 36.39
C ASP A 32 12.19 23.40 35.29
N ALA A 33 13.39 22.86 35.41
CA ALA A 33 13.96 21.86 34.56
C ALA A 33 13.44 20.46 34.96
N THR A 34 12.76 19.77 34.09
CA THR A 34 12.61 18.32 34.18
C THR A 34 12.71 17.66 32.82
N ASN A 35 13.56 16.65 32.76
CA ASN A 35 13.89 15.83 31.63
C ASN A 35 12.64 15.27 30.89
N GLY A 36 12.39 15.75 29.70
CA GLY A 36 11.42 15.15 28.79
C GLY A 36 12.15 14.37 27.72
N VAL A 37 11.82 13.10 27.59
CA VAL A 37 12.24 12.22 26.50
C VAL A 37 11.70 12.78 25.19
N ASP A 38 12.61 13.13 24.29
CA ASP A 38 12.28 13.66 22.96
C ASP A 38 11.48 12.63 22.15
N SER A 39 10.26 12.99 21.80
CA SER A 39 9.51 12.32 20.76
C SER A 39 10.11 12.66 19.39
N PRO A 40 10.27 11.69 18.47
CA PRO A 40 10.90 11.92 17.16
C PRO A 40 10.05 12.69 16.16
N PHE A 41 8.96 13.34 16.59
CA PHE A 41 8.14 14.21 15.75
C PHE A 41 8.25 15.66 16.26
N GLY A 42 9.37 16.30 15.94
CA GLY A 42 9.61 17.70 16.28
C GLY A 42 8.77 18.62 15.40
N ASN A 43 7.82 19.31 16.00
CA ASN A 43 7.26 20.54 15.45
C ASN A 43 8.39 21.59 15.36
N LYS A 44 8.73 22.02 14.15
CA LYS A 44 9.51 23.24 13.94
C LYS A 44 8.55 24.42 13.84
N ASP A 45 8.41 25.13 14.94
CA ASP A 45 7.79 26.45 14.96
C ASP A 45 8.71 27.45 14.24
N GLY A 46 8.38 27.76 13.02
CA GLY A 46 8.96 28.85 12.26
C GLY A 46 8.07 30.07 12.32
N SER A 47 8.34 31.03 13.20
CA SER A 47 7.69 32.32 13.21
C SER A 47 8.06 33.13 11.97
N GLY A 48 7.07 33.57 11.20
CA GLY A 48 7.29 34.50 10.10
C GLY A 48 6.02 34.91 9.39
N SER A 49 5.53 36.11 9.73
CA SER A 49 4.65 37.02 8.97
C SER A 49 3.23 36.58 8.63
N SER A 50 2.32 37.29 9.26
CA SER A 50 0.92 37.47 8.91
C SER A 50 0.75 37.99 7.47
N ASP A 51 0.04 37.22 6.63
CA ASP A 51 -0.80 37.75 5.56
C ASP A 51 -2.00 36.81 5.33
N GLY A 52 -3.15 37.42 5.44
CA GLY A 52 -4.51 37.09 5.04
C GLY A 52 -4.89 35.67 4.63
N GLY A 53 -5.76 35.05 5.45
CA GLY A 53 -6.82 34.18 4.96
C GLY A 53 -6.37 32.89 4.31
N SER A 54 -5.74 31.95 5.05
CA SER A 54 -5.59 30.58 4.60
C SER A 54 -6.63 29.69 5.27
N THR A 55 -7.60 29.26 4.50
CA THR A 55 -8.34 28.02 4.78
C THR A 55 -7.31 26.93 5.01
N GLY A 56 -7.37 26.25 6.16
CA GLY A 56 -6.39 25.28 6.59
C GLY A 56 -5.99 24.31 5.46
N ASP A 57 -4.76 24.44 5.00
CA ASP A 57 -4.17 23.53 4.05
C ASP A 57 -4.00 22.18 4.73
N SER A 58 -4.95 21.29 4.49
CA SER A 58 -4.74 19.89 4.79
C SER A 58 -3.64 19.37 3.86
N CYS A 59 -2.47 19.12 4.43
CA CYS A 59 -1.30 18.59 3.71
C CYS A 59 -1.51 17.15 3.24
N TYR A 60 -2.51 16.88 2.41
CA TYR A 60 -2.74 15.54 1.87
C TYR A 60 -2.46 15.53 0.37
N ALA A 61 -1.33 14.96 -0.02
CA ALA A 61 -1.10 14.64 -1.41
C ALA A 61 -1.80 13.33 -1.75
N PRO A 62 -2.63 13.28 -2.81
CA PRO A 62 -3.24 12.04 -3.23
C PRO A 62 -2.19 11.02 -3.67
N VAL A 63 -2.46 9.74 -3.40
CA VAL A 63 -1.54 8.63 -3.64
C VAL A 63 -1.80 7.98 -5.01
N ASP A 64 -0.73 7.70 -5.73
CA ASP A 64 -0.69 6.84 -6.91
C ASP A 64 -0.09 5.49 -6.52
N MET A 65 -0.93 4.47 -6.42
CA MET A 65 -0.56 3.15 -5.96
C MET A 65 -0.36 2.21 -7.15
N TYR A 66 0.85 1.68 -7.33
CA TYR A 66 1.09 0.60 -8.30
C TYR A 66 1.14 -0.73 -7.59
N ILE A 67 0.18 -1.59 -7.87
CA ILE A 67 0.03 -2.91 -7.24
C ILE A 67 0.60 -3.98 -8.16
N MET A 68 1.55 -4.76 -7.67
CA MET A 68 2.07 -5.97 -8.29
C MET A 68 1.49 -7.16 -7.55
N GLN A 69 0.45 -7.77 -8.12
CA GLN A 69 -0.36 -8.80 -7.50
C GLN A 69 0.10 -10.20 -7.92
N ASP A 70 0.43 -11.03 -6.93
CA ASP A 70 0.68 -12.44 -7.13
C ASP A 70 -0.58 -13.18 -7.62
N ARG A 71 -0.39 -14.02 -8.62
CA ARG A 71 -1.38 -14.96 -9.14
C ARG A 71 -0.75 -16.32 -9.44
N SER A 72 0.34 -16.67 -8.74
CA SER A 72 0.95 -18.01 -8.82
C SER A 72 -0.05 -19.11 -8.43
N GLY A 73 0.29 -20.35 -8.72
CA GLY A 73 -0.60 -21.47 -8.44
C GLY A 73 -0.96 -21.65 -6.95
N SER A 74 -0.12 -21.15 -6.03
CA SER A 74 -0.40 -21.16 -4.59
C SER A 74 -1.54 -20.23 -4.16
N MET A 75 -1.91 -19.25 -5.00
CA MET A 75 -3.07 -18.40 -4.77
C MET A 75 -4.41 -19.16 -4.85
N GLY A 76 -4.42 -20.34 -5.47
CA GLY A 76 -5.56 -21.26 -5.48
C GLY A 76 -6.52 -21.06 -6.65
N ASP A 77 -7.76 -21.50 -6.46
CA ASP A 77 -8.74 -21.63 -7.52
C ASP A 77 -9.24 -20.29 -8.08
N ASP A 78 -9.67 -20.35 -9.35
CA ASP A 78 -10.32 -19.25 -10.06
C ASP A 78 -11.57 -18.74 -9.33
N CYS A 79 -11.78 -17.44 -9.43
CA CYS A 79 -12.89 -16.76 -8.80
C CYS A 79 -13.30 -15.52 -9.58
N ASN A 80 -14.58 -15.20 -9.55
CA ASN A 80 -15.07 -13.89 -9.97
C ASN A 80 -15.46 -13.05 -8.75
N ILE A 81 -15.34 -11.74 -8.87
CA ILE A 81 -15.72 -10.80 -7.82
C ILE A 81 -17.15 -11.09 -7.36
N GLY A 82 -17.34 -11.10 -6.05
CA GLY A 82 -18.61 -11.42 -5.40
C GLY A 82 -18.85 -12.92 -5.16
N GLN A 83 -17.99 -13.81 -5.65
CA GLN A 83 -18.02 -15.22 -5.27
C GLN A 83 -17.35 -15.44 -3.91
N THR A 84 -17.69 -16.57 -3.28
CA THR A 84 -17.19 -16.99 -1.97
C THR A 84 -16.33 -18.25 -2.05
N VAL A 85 -15.55 -18.39 -3.11
CA VAL A 85 -14.57 -19.47 -3.23
C VAL A 85 -13.50 -19.28 -2.15
N ASN A 86 -13.18 -20.34 -1.41
CA ASN A 86 -12.16 -20.28 -0.38
C ASN A 86 -10.77 -20.45 -0.99
N SER A 87 -10.36 -19.46 -1.76
CA SER A 87 -9.00 -19.35 -2.32
C SER A 87 -8.43 -17.97 -2.01
N LYS A 88 -7.12 -17.88 -1.86
CA LYS A 88 -6.43 -16.61 -1.63
C LYS A 88 -6.63 -15.65 -2.80
N TRP A 89 -6.67 -16.18 -4.02
CA TRP A 89 -6.99 -15.41 -5.21
C TRP A 89 -8.37 -14.75 -5.10
N CYS A 90 -9.40 -15.53 -4.70
CA CYS A 90 -10.74 -15.01 -4.53
C CYS A 90 -10.80 -13.88 -3.47
N HIS A 91 -10.14 -14.09 -2.35
CA HIS A 91 -10.04 -13.09 -1.30
C HIS A 91 -9.33 -11.82 -1.80
N ALA A 92 -8.23 -11.97 -2.51
CA ALA A 92 -7.46 -10.85 -3.04
C ALA A 92 -8.25 -10.00 -4.04
N ILE A 93 -8.91 -10.63 -5.03
CA ILE A 93 -9.67 -9.85 -6.03
C ILE A 93 -10.92 -9.18 -5.43
N ASN A 94 -11.58 -9.82 -4.46
CA ASN A 94 -12.70 -9.21 -3.73
C ASN A 94 -12.22 -8.03 -2.89
N ALA A 95 -11.06 -8.14 -2.23
CA ALA A 95 -10.47 -7.06 -1.46
C ALA A 95 -10.03 -5.89 -2.35
N LEU A 96 -9.34 -6.18 -3.46
CA LEU A 96 -8.92 -5.16 -4.42
C LEU A 96 -10.12 -4.43 -5.02
N SER A 97 -11.15 -5.16 -5.48
CA SER A 97 -12.39 -4.56 -5.97
C SER A 97 -13.06 -3.71 -4.88
N GLY A 98 -13.17 -4.22 -3.66
CA GLY A 98 -13.72 -3.49 -2.53
C GLY A 98 -12.97 -2.19 -2.24
N TYR A 99 -11.64 -2.21 -2.27
CA TYR A 99 -10.82 -1.02 -2.08
C TYR A 99 -10.96 -0.03 -3.25
N PHE A 100 -10.87 -0.50 -4.50
CA PHE A 100 -10.96 0.36 -5.68
C PHE A 100 -12.32 1.03 -5.84
N ASN A 101 -13.39 0.40 -5.36
CA ASN A 101 -14.75 0.95 -5.37
C ASN A 101 -15.08 1.77 -4.11
N SER A 102 -14.19 1.80 -3.11
CA SER A 102 -14.44 2.48 -1.84
C SER A 102 -14.31 3.99 -1.95
N THR A 103 -15.26 4.72 -1.35
CA THR A 103 -15.16 6.16 -1.17
C THR A 103 -13.98 6.58 -0.28
N ALA A 104 -13.47 5.67 0.58
CA ALA A 104 -12.28 5.92 1.38
C ALA A 104 -11.00 6.07 0.52
N ALA A 105 -10.99 5.52 -0.70
CA ALA A 105 -9.90 5.67 -1.64
C ALA A 105 -10.03 6.92 -2.54
N SER A 106 -11.04 7.76 -2.32
CA SER A 106 -11.34 8.92 -3.16
C SER A 106 -10.15 9.87 -3.30
N GLY A 107 -9.93 10.34 -4.53
CA GLY A 107 -8.82 11.21 -4.88
C GLY A 107 -7.51 10.49 -5.21
N ASN A 108 -7.31 9.27 -4.72
CA ASN A 108 -6.17 8.45 -5.07
C ASN A 108 -6.31 7.83 -6.46
N ALA A 109 -5.28 7.16 -6.92
CA ALA A 109 -5.34 6.40 -8.16
C ALA A 109 -4.57 5.08 -8.02
N ALA A 110 -4.96 4.09 -8.79
CA ALA A 110 -4.29 2.81 -8.84
C ALA A 110 -3.95 2.40 -10.27
N ALA A 111 -2.90 1.60 -10.38
CA ALA A 111 -2.58 0.77 -11.51
C ALA A 111 -2.18 -0.60 -10.98
N ILE A 112 -2.44 -1.66 -11.73
CA ILE A 112 -2.17 -3.02 -11.31
C ILE A 112 -1.47 -3.81 -12.39
N GLN A 113 -0.62 -4.73 -12.00
CA GLN A 113 -0.05 -5.78 -12.85
C GLN A 113 0.01 -7.08 -12.04
N PHE A 114 0.10 -8.20 -12.74
CA PHE A 114 0.08 -9.53 -12.14
C PHE A 114 1.38 -10.27 -12.41
N PHE A 115 1.77 -11.15 -11.48
CA PHE A 115 2.88 -12.07 -11.66
C PHE A 115 2.54 -13.46 -11.10
N PRO A 116 3.00 -14.55 -11.73
CA PRO A 116 3.66 -14.60 -13.04
C PRO A 116 2.75 -14.10 -14.16
N LEU A 117 3.34 -13.63 -15.25
CA LEU A 117 2.56 -13.28 -16.45
C LEU A 117 2.00 -14.54 -17.12
N PRO A 118 0.82 -14.47 -17.81
CA PRO A 118 0.22 -15.62 -18.47
C PRO A 118 1.18 -16.28 -19.46
N ASN A 119 1.19 -17.60 -19.49
CA ASN A 119 1.99 -18.42 -20.42
C ASN A 119 3.50 -18.15 -20.37
N GLN A 120 4.00 -17.59 -19.28
CA GLN A 120 5.41 -17.22 -19.14
C GLN A 120 6.05 -18.07 -18.04
N SER A 121 6.83 -19.04 -18.47
CA SER A 121 7.76 -19.76 -17.60
C SER A 121 8.89 -18.81 -17.13
N ASN A 122 9.77 -19.27 -16.25
CA ASN A 122 10.92 -18.58 -15.68
C ASN A 122 11.83 -17.78 -16.67
N ALA A 123 11.52 -17.77 -17.98
CA ALA A 123 12.25 -17.04 -19.01
C ALA A 123 12.27 -15.52 -18.82
N LEU A 124 11.43 -14.98 -17.95
CA LEU A 124 11.32 -13.54 -17.70
C LEU A 124 12.25 -13.01 -16.58
N CYS A 125 13.11 -13.86 -16.06
CA CYS A 125 14.12 -13.42 -15.08
C CYS A 125 15.20 -12.51 -15.70
N ALA A 126 15.30 -12.45 -17.02
CA ALA A 126 16.25 -11.57 -17.68
C ALA A 126 15.78 -10.10 -17.64
N THR A 127 16.73 -9.19 -17.39
CA THR A 127 16.48 -7.75 -17.44
C THR A 127 15.99 -7.33 -18.84
N GLY A 128 14.94 -6.51 -18.88
CA GLY A 128 14.40 -5.97 -20.13
C GLY A 128 13.31 -6.83 -20.77
N THR A 129 12.83 -7.87 -20.11
CA THR A 129 11.77 -8.77 -20.61
C THR A 129 10.58 -8.82 -19.64
N GLY A 130 9.41 -9.06 -20.15
CA GLY A 130 8.19 -9.47 -19.45
C GLY A 130 7.54 -8.45 -18.53
N TYR A 131 8.09 -8.20 -17.38
CA TYR A 131 7.50 -7.29 -16.39
C TYR A 131 7.74 -5.80 -16.67
N ASP A 132 8.52 -5.49 -17.70
CA ASP A 132 8.58 -4.17 -18.30
C ASP A 132 7.31 -3.81 -19.09
N VAL A 133 6.29 -4.65 -19.04
CA VAL A 133 5.00 -4.43 -19.68
C VAL A 133 4.27 -3.29 -18.96
N ALA A 134 3.56 -2.48 -19.74
CA ALA A 134 2.74 -1.41 -19.19
C ALA A 134 1.72 -1.97 -18.18
N ALA A 135 1.54 -1.22 -17.08
CA ALA A 135 0.51 -1.55 -16.10
C ALA A 135 -0.88 -1.52 -16.71
N LEU A 136 -1.77 -2.33 -16.16
CA LEU A 136 -3.18 -2.33 -16.51
C LEU A 136 -3.94 -1.31 -15.66
N PRO A 137 -5.04 -0.70 -16.16
CA PRO A 137 -5.55 -0.80 -17.52
C PRO A 137 -4.68 -0.04 -18.54
N THR A 138 -4.56 -0.62 -19.72
CA THR A 138 -3.87 0.01 -20.85
C THR A 138 -4.88 0.58 -21.86
N PRO A 139 -4.60 1.63 -22.64
CA PRO A 139 -3.44 2.52 -22.65
C PRO A 139 -3.49 3.64 -21.58
N PRO A 140 -2.47 4.51 -21.55
CA PRO A 140 -2.42 5.62 -20.60
C PRO A 140 -3.72 6.45 -20.53
N PRO A 141 -4.03 7.00 -19.31
CA PRO A 141 -3.21 6.93 -18.10
C PRO A 141 -3.28 5.55 -17.46
N ALA A 142 -2.12 4.95 -17.18
CA ALA A 142 -2.04 3.66 -16.49
C ALA A 142 -2.63 3.74 -15.07
N TYR A 143 -2.51 4.89 -14.42
CA TYR A 143 -3.20 5.16 -13.16
C TYR A 143 -4.64 5.60 -13.42
N THR A 144 -5.59 4.86 -12.83
CA THR A 144 -7.03 5.17 -12.88
C THR A 144 -7.46 5.76 -11.54
N THR A 145 -8.12 6.91 -11.58
CA THR A 145 -8.61 7.60 -10.37
C THR A 145 -9.66 6.77 -9.65
N LEU A 146 -9.57 6.71 -8.33
CA LEU A 146 -10.48 6.01 -7.44
C LEU A 146 -11.53 6.98 -6.84
N PRO A 147 -12.74 6.51 -6.51
CA PRO A 147 -13.22 5.15 -6.68
C PRO A 147 -13.62 4.85 -8.13
N THR A 148 -13.47 3.57 -8.54
CA THR A 148 -13.85 3.12 -9.88
C THR A 148 -14.05 1.61 -9.93
N ASN A 149 -15.00 1.15 -10.75
CA ASN A 149 -15.22 -0.27 -11.07
C ASN A 149 -14.48 -0.73 -12.33
N THR A 150 -13.64 0.11 -12.91
CA THR A 150 -12.88 -0.22 -14.14
C THR A 150 -12.02 -1.47 -13.97
N PHE A 151 -11.53 -1.74 -12.75
CA PHE A 151 -10.71 -2.88 -12.45
C PHE A 151 -11.48 -4.20 -12.32
N ASP A 152 -12.80 -4.18 -12.11
CA ASP A 152 -13.58 -5.41 -11.85
C ASP A 152 -13.52 -6.39 -13.03
N SER A 153 -13.69 -5.90 -14.26
CA SER A 153 -13.56 -6.72 -15.46
C SER A 153 -12.15 -7.26 -15.63
N LEU A 154 -11.15 -6.45 -15.31
CA LEU A 154 -9.74 -6.85 -15.38
C LEU A 154 -9.44 -7.97 -14.38
N LEU A 155 -9.83 -7.80 -13.11
CA LEU A 155 -9.63 -8.80 -12.06
C LEU A 155 -10.31 -10.12 -12.41
N ASN A 156 -11.55 -10.08 -12.88
CA ASN A 156 -12.28 -11.27 -13.34
C ASN A 156 -11.62 -11.96 -14.56
N SER A 157 -10.91 -11.22 -15.41
CA SER A 157 -10.22 -11.78 -16.57
C SER A 157 -8.91 -12.51 -16.24
N GLN A 158 -8.44 -12.42 -15.00
CA GLN A 158 -7.17 -13.02 -14.58
C GLN A 158 -7.32 -14.43 -13.98
N ASN A 159 -8.42 -15.11 -14.26
CA ASN A 159 -8.74 -16.41 -13.69
C ASN A 159 -7.87 -17.57 -14.17
N ASP A 160 -7.24 -17.49 -15.30
CA ASP A 160 -6.32 -18.54 -15.77
C ASP A 160 -4.95 -18.35 -15.08
N GLN A 161 -4.81 -19.01 -13.95
CA GLN A 161 -3.59 -19.03 -13.16
C GLN A 161 -2.58 -19.93 -13.87
N GLY A 162 -1.82 -19.42 -14.78
CA GLY A 162 -0.91 -20.18 -15.64
C GLY A 162 0.21 -20.97 -14.96
N GLY A 163 -0.08 -21.57 -13.80
CA GLY A 163 0.76 -22.51 -13.05
C GLY A 163 2.25 -22.23 -13.18
N GLY A 164 2.79 -21.30 -12.43
CA GLY A 164 4.20 -20.96 -12.42
C GLY A 164 4.69 -20.71 -11.00
N GLY A 165 6.01 -20.61 -10.83
CA GLY A 165 6.59 -20.18 -9.56
C GLY A 165 6.22 -18.74 -9.22
N THR A 166 6.80 -18.23 -8.16
CA THR A 166 6.62 -16.87 -7.65
C THR A 166 7.86 -16.02 -8.02
N PRO A 167 7.97 -15.51 -9.26
CA PRO A 167 9.17 -14.81 -9.76
C PRO A 167 9.27 -13.39 -9.18
N THR A 168 9.49 -13.31 -7.87
CA THR A 168 9.47 -12.07 -7.08
C THR A 168 10.52 -11.07 -7.57
N GLU A 169 11.72 -11.51 -7.97
CA GLU A 169 12.73 -10.62 -8.53
C GLU A 169 12.21 -9.87 -9.75
N ALA A 170 11.64 -10.59 -10.71
CA ALA A 170 11.10 -10.01 -11.93
C ALA A 170 9.93 -9.06 -11.62
N ALA A 171 9.06 -9.44 -10.69
CA ALA A 171 7.96 -8.59 -10.21
C ALA A 171 8.48 -7.27 -9.61
N ILE A 172 9.50 -7.32 -8.73
CA ILE A 172 10.15 -6.15 -8.15
C ILE A 172 10.76 -5.25 -9.23
N ARG A 173 11.45 -5.82 -10.22
CA ARG A 173 12.01 -5.04 -11.34
C ARG A 173 10.94 -4.31 -12.14
N GLY A 174 9.83 -4.97 -12.46
CA GLY A 174 8.69 -4.36 -13.12
C GLY A 174 8.06 -3.25 -12.29
N LEU A 175 7.86 -3.51 -11.00
CA LEU A 175 7.30 -2.55 -10.05
C LEU A 175 8.16 -1.29 -9.95
N THR A 176 9.46 -1.44 -9.73
CA THR A 176 10.39 -0.32 -9.57
C THR A 176 10.55 0.48 -10.86
N LYS A 177 10.59 -0.17 -12.00
CA LYS A 177 10.64 0.50 -13.30
C LYS A 177 9.37 1.31 -13.57
N PHE A 178 8.20 0.72 -13.32
CA PHE A 178 6.94 1.40 -13.54
C PHE A 178 6.79 2.63 -12.64
N THR A 179 7.02 2.47 -11.33
CA THR A 179 6.87 3.58 -10.37
C THR A 179 7.84 4.72 -10.66
N ALA A 180 9.09 4.43 -11.03
CA ALA A 180 10.07 5.45 -11.41
C ALA A 180 9.65 6.21 -12.68
N GLY A 181 9.11 5.51 -13.68
CA GLY A 181 8.78 6.05 -14.99
C GLY A 181 7.44 6.78 -15.09
N ASN A 182 6.53 6.59 -14.09
CA ASN A 182 5.15 7.08 -14.17
C ASN A 182 4.75 8.00 -13.00
N ARG A 183 5.71 8.72 -12.45
CA ARG A 183 5.44 9.71 -11.39
C ARG A 183 4.59 10.86 -11.94
N ARG A 184 3.61 11.28 -11.15
CA ARG A 184 2.77 12.44 -11.46
C ARG A 184 3.03 13.57 -10.46
N GLY A 185 3.13 14.81 -10.96
CA GLY A 185 3.32 15.98 -10.10
C GLY A 185 2.16 16.16 -9.10
N GLY A 186 2.48 16.61 -7.89
CA GLY A 186 1.49 16.83 -6.84
C GLY A 186 0.87 15.55 -6.25
N ARG A 187 1.46 14.39 -6.47
CA ARG A 187 0.98 13.09 -5.98
C ARG A 187 2.13 12.26 -5.41
N VAL A 188 1.86 11.47 -4.40
CA VAL A 188 2.80 10.48 -3.89
C VAL A 188 2.68 9.21 -4.71
N THR A 189 3.78 8.71 -5.24
CA THR A 189 3.81 7.41 -5.95
C THR A 189 4.39 6.34 -5.04
N ILE A 190 3.70 5.22 -4.90
CA ILE A 190 4.14 4.05 -4.14
C ILE A 190 4.01 2.76 -4.95
N GLY A 191 4.86 1.79 -4.63
CA GLY A 191 4.70 0.41 -5.05
C GLY A 191 4.08 -0.44 -3.95
N VAL A 192 3.27 -1.43 -4.32
CA VAL A 192 2.73 -2.45 -3.42
C VAL A 192 2.95 -3.81 -4.05
N LEU A 193 3.76 -4.64 -3.41
CA LEU A 193 3.96 -6.05 -3.79
C LEU A 193 3.03 -6.90 -2.92
N VAL A 194 2.19 -7.71 -3.55
CA VAL A 194 1.28 -8.64 -2.87
C VAL A 194 1.63 -10.06 -3.25
N THR A 195 1.88 -10.94 -2.27
CA THR A 195 2.27 -12.34 -2.52
C THR A 195 1.81 -13.26 -1.39
N ASP A 196 1.56 -14.52 -1.73
CA ASP A 196 1.26 -15.60 -0.80
C ASP A 196 2.40 -16.62 -0.69
N GLY A 197 3.52 -16.39 -1.39
CA GLY A 197 4.62 -17.34 -1.50
C GLY A 197 5.98 -16.71 -1.28
N ASP A 198 6.92 -17.58 -0.92
CA ASP A 198 8.33 -17.24 -0.94
C ASP A 198 8.83 -17.13 -2.38
N PRO A 199 9.86 -16.32 -2.66
CA PRO A 199 10.44 -16.18 -3.99
C PRO A 199 10.80 -17.53 -4.59
N ASN A 200 10.36 -17.78 -5.83
CA ASN A 200 10.62 -19.02 -6.55
C ASN A 200 10.72 -18.74 -8.05
N GLY A 201 11.81 -19.08 -8.67
CA GLY A 201 11.96 -19.11 -10.11
C GLY A 201 12.84 -18.06 -10.77
N CYS A 202 13.31 -17.05 -10.05
CA CYS A 202 14.34 -16.10 -10.49
C CYS A 202 15.43 -16.04 -9.42
N ASP A 203 15.97 -14.86 -9.10
CA ASP A 203 16.83 -14.74 -7.92
C ASP A 203 15.95 -14.86 -6.66
N GLU A 204 16.22 -15.89 -5.88
CA GLU A 204 15.52 -16.19 -4.63
C GLU A 204 16.27 -15.63 -3.41
N ASN A 205 17.40 -14.97 -3.62
CA ASN A 205 18.20 -14.41 -2.53
C ASN A 205 17.51 -13.15 -1.97
N LEU A 206 16.97 -13.27 -0.78
CA LEU A 206 16.21 -12.20 -0.11
C LEU A 206 17.02 -10.91 0.05
N THR A 207 18.32 -11.01 0.29
CA THR A 207 19.19 -9.84 0.38
C THR A 207 19.27 -9.11 -0.95
N ASN A 208 19.35 -9.84 -2.07
CA ASN A 208 19.36 -9.22 -3.40
C ASN A 208 18.01 -8.55 -3.70
N LEU A 209 16.89 -9.19 -3.36
CA LEU A 209 15.55 -8.61 -3.53
C LEU A 209 15.37 -7.34 -2.69
N SER A 210 15.78 -7.37 -1.43
CA SER A 210 15.79 -6.20 -0.55
C SER A 210 16.68 -5.08 -1.12
N ASN A 211 17.87 -5.41 -1.61
CA ASN A 211 18.80 -4.45 -2.21
C ASN A 211 18.22 -3.79 -3.49
N LEU A 212 17.45 -4.52 -4.31
CA LEU A 212 16.77 -3.94 -5.48
C LEU A 212 15.79 -2.85 -5.06
N LEU A 213 14.98 -3.10 -4.04
CA LEU A 213 14.03 -2.11 -3.52
C LEU A 213 14.75 -0.94 -2.84
N GLN A 214 15.82 -1.22 -2.08
CA GLN A 214 16.61 -0.18 -1.43
C GLN A 214 17.30 0.74 -2.44
N ALA A 215 17.88 0.18 -3.50
CA ALA A 215 18.47 0.96 -4.58
C ALA A 215 17.43 1.83 -5.29
N HIS A 216 16.22 1.30 -5.51
CA HIS A 216 15.11 2.06 -6.05
C HIS A 216 14.75 3.24 -5.14
N PHE A 217 14.58 3.01 -3.84
CA PHE A 217 14.30 4.07 -2.88
C PHE A 217 15.41 5.13 -2.85
N GLN A 218 16.67 4.72 -2.81
CA GLN A 218 17.81 5.66 -2.81
C GLN A 218 17.85 6.54 -4.07
N ALA A 219 17.47 5.96 -5.22
CA ALA A 219 17.50 6.69 -6.50
C ALA A 219 16.27 7.60 -6.71
N THR A 220 15.13 7.27 -6.09
CA THR A 220 13.83 7.89 -6.43
C THR A 220 13.06 8.45 -5.25
N THR A 221 13.40 8.04 -4.02
CA THR A 221 12.63 8.25 -2.78
C THR A 221 11.26 7.55 -2.75
N LEU A 222 10.95 6.70 -3.74
CA LEU A 222 9.67 5.98 -3.82
C LEU A 222 9.70 4.74 -2.93
N ARG A 223 8.71 4.64 -2.08
CA ARG A 223 8.55 3.51 -1.15
C ARG A 223 7.86 2.34 -1.83
N THR A 224 8.24 1.13 -1.42
CA THR A 224 7.53 -0.09 -1.79
C THR A 224 7.08 -0.81 -0.53
N PHE A 225 5.80 -1.10 -0.47
CA PHE A 225 5.17 -1.86 0.61
C PHE A 225 5.02 -3.32 0.19
N VAL A 226 5.06 -4.22 1.16
CA VAL A 226 4.91 -5.66 0.93
C VAL A 226 3.73 -6.16 1.74
N ILE A 227 2.75 -6.75 1.06
CA ILE A 227 1.61 -7.42 1.68
C ILE A 227 1.77 -8.93 1.50
N GLY A 228 1.76 -9.66 2.60
CA GLY A 228 1.84 -11.11 2.65
C GLY A 228 0.49 -11.75 2.97
N MET A 229 0.19 -12.83 2.25
CA MET A 229 -0.92 -13.72 2.53
C MET A 229 -0.38 -15.03 3.10
N THR A 230 -1.24 -15.86 3.74
CA THR A 230 -0.86 -17.16 4.27
C THR A 230 -0.16 -18.02 3.22
N GLY A 231 0.99 -18.56 3.57
CA GLY A 231 1.85 -19.34 2.67
C GLY A 231 3.22 -18.72 2.47
N ALA A 232 3.31 -17.40 2.48
CA ALA A 232 4.59 -16.71 2.53
C ALA A 232 5.19 -16.73 3.94
N THR A 233 6.51 -16.76 4.03
CA THR A 233 7.22 -16.69 5.31
C THR A 233 7.35 -15.22 5.74
N ASP A 234 6.72 -14.84 6.85
CA ASP A 234 6.72 -13.44 7.33
C ASP A 234 8.15 -12.85 7.48
N ALA A 235 9.12 -13.63 7.96
CA ALA A 235 10.49 -13.18 8.08
C ALA A 235 11.13 -12.88 6.72
N ASN A 236 10.78 -13.62 5.67
CA ASN A 236 11.25 -13.38 4.30
C ASN A 236 10.61 -12.11 3.73
N LEU A 237 9.31 -11.94 3.96
CA LEU A 237 8.58 -10.72 3.57
C LEU A 237 9.13 -9.48 4.28
N GLU A 238 9.42 -9.60 5.59
CA GLU A 238 10.01 -8.51 6.37
C GLU A 238 11.37 -8.10 5.80
N GLN A 239 12.23 -9.07 5.44
CA GLN A 239 13.54 -8.79 4.85
C GLN A 239 13.40 -8.06 3.49
N ILE A 240 12.43 -8.44 2.66
CA ILE A 240 12.15 -7.74 1.39
C ILE A 240 11.60 -6.33 1.69
N ALA A 241 10.66 -6.20 2.62
CA ALA A 241 10.02 -4.94 2.97
C ALA A 241 11.00 -3.92 3.56
N GLN A 242 12.06 -4.37 4.24
CA GLN A 242 13.13 -3.48 4.72
C GLN A 242 13.75 -2.68 3.58
N GLY A 243 13.98 -3.29 2.42
CA GLY A 243 14.49 -2.59 1.24
C GLY A 243 13.48 -1.57 0.67
N GLY A 244 12.20 -1.84 0.82
CA GLY A 244 11.12 -0.98 0.33
C GLY A 244 10.94 0.32 1.11
N MET A 245 11.56 0.44 2.29
CA MET A 245 11.60 1.64 3.13
C MET A 245 10.21 2.18 3.53
N GLY A 246 9.18 1.33 3.54
CA GLY A 246 7.91 1.66 4.17
C GLY A 246 8.10 1.99 5.66
N PRO A 247 7.26 2.81 6.30
CA PRO A 247 7.34 3.07 7.73
C PRO A 247 7.13 1.79 8.55
N LEU A 248 7.70 1.76 9.73
CA LEU A 248 7.43 0.70 10.70
C LEU A 248 6.01 0.86 11.27
N HIS A 249 5.34 -0.24 11.49
CA HIS A 249 4.02 -0.26 12.12
C HIS A 249 3.92 -1.30 13.25
N ALA A 250 2.92 -1.13 14.10
CA ALA A 250 2.63 -2.06 15.20
C ALA A 250 1.99 -3.36 14.67
N ALA A 251 1.97 -4.39 15.51
CA ALA A 251 1.25 -5.64 15.21
C ALA A 251 -0.27 -5.45 15.05
N THR A 252 -0.82 -4.37 15.62
CA THR A 252 -2.24 -4.02 15.46
C THR A 252 -2.34 -2.64 14.82
N VAL A 253 -3.03 -2.56 13.68
CA VAL A 253 -3.26 -1.32 12.93
C VAL A 253 -4.74 -1.29 12.51
N GLY A 254 -5.53 -0.44 13.15
CA GLY A 254 -6.98 -0.41 12.93
C GLY A 254 -7.63 -1.78 13.17
N PRO A 255 -8.39 -2.32 12.24
CA PRO A 255 -9.02 -3.64 12.38
C PRO A 255 -8.04 -4.80 12.18
N LEU A 256 -6.81 -4.55 11.71
CA LEU A 256 -5.80 -5.56 11.45
C LEU A 256 -5.08 -5.90 12.75
N THR A 257 -5.38 -7.06 13.35
CA THR A 257 -4.89 -7.45 14.68
C THR A 257 -3.57 -8.23 14.67
N ASN A 258 -3.10 -8.66 13.50
CA ASN A 258 -1.85 -9.42 13.33
C ASN A 258 -1.07 -8.94 12.10
N ALA A 259 -0.91 -7.62 11.98
CA ALA A 259 -0.31 -6.99 10.81
C ALA A 259 1.16 -7.39 10.54
N CYS A 260 1.87 -7.84 11.57
CA CYS A 260 3.25 -8.34 11.45
C CYS A 260 3.36 -9.88 11.31
N GLY A 261 2.24 -10.61 11.32
CA GLY A 261 2.27 -12.07 11.30
C GLY A 261 3.11 -12.64 12.45
N THR A 262 4.08 -13.47 12.12
CA THR A 262 5.05 -14.05 13.06
C THR A 262 6.31 -13.19 13.26
N SER A 263 6.48 -12.11 12.51
CA SER A 263 7.59 -11.20 12.70
C SER A 263 7.43 -10.36 13.96
N ALA A 264 8.57 -9.99 14.56
CA ALA A 264 8.55 -9.10 15.72
C ALA A 264 8.05 -7.70 15.31
N ALA A 265 7.12 -7.14 16.09
CA ALA A 265 6.72 -5.76 15.92
C ALA A 265 7.73 -4.79 16.61
N PRO A 266 7.99 -3.59 16.06
CA PRO A 266 7.39 -3.05 14.85
C PRO A 266 8.00 -3.68 13.57
N CYS A 267 7.17 -3.84 12.55
CA CYS A 267 7.55 -4.46 11.27
C CYS A 267 7.22 -3.55 10.08
N ARG A 268 7.65 -3.93 8.86
CA ARG A 268 7.41 -3.17 7.63
C ARG A 268 6.49 -3.87 6.63
N HIS A 269 6.48 -5.22 6.64
CA HIS A 269 5.53 -5.97 5.82
C HIS A 269 4.15 -6.01 6.48
N TRP A 270 3.12 -6.23 5.69
CA TRP A 270 1.73 -6.31 6.13
C TRP A 270 1.23 -7.74 5.95
N ASN A 271 0.89 -8.42 7.04
CA ASN A 271 0.27 -9.74 6.99
C ASN A 271 -1.26 -9.60 7.00
N VAL A 272 -1.92 -10.17 5.99
CA VAL A 272 -3.38 -10.18 5.86
C VAL A 272 -3.97 -11.59 6.01
N GLY A 273 -3.20 -12.53 6.52
CA GLY A 273 -3.64 -13.92 6.73
C GLY A 273 -4.08 -14.61 5.44
N ASP A 274 -5.17 -15.34 5.49
CA ASP A 274 -5.73 -16.03 4.30
C ASP A 274 -6.31 -15.05 3.27
N GLY A 275 -6.13 -13.75 3.47
CA GLY A 275 -6.63 -12.72 2.58
C GLY A 275 -8.08 -12.36 2.89
N ASP A 276 -8.49 -12.42 4.18
CA ASP A 276 -9.77 -11.80 4.56
C ASP A 276 -9.88 -10.45 3.86
N PRO A 277 -10.90 -10.25 2.99
CA PRO A 277 -11.02 -9.02 2.22
C PRO A 277 -10.99 -7.76 3.10
N GLN A 278 -11.51 -7.82 4.33
CA GLN A 278 -11.50 -6.68 5.24
C GLN A 278 -10.08 -6.39 5.77
N ALA A 279 -9.30 -7.44 6.09
CA ALA A 279 -7.91 -7.30 6.50
C ALA A 279 -7.05 -6.71 5.38
N PHE A 280 -7.27 -7.17 4.15
CA PHE A 280 -6.54 -6.67 2.97
C PHE A 280 -6.90 -5.20 2.66
N ILE A 281 -8.19 -4.86 2.66
CA ILE A 281 -8.66 -3.47 2.50
C ILE A 281 -8.05 -2.58 3.59
N ALA A 282 -8.02 -3.05 4.84
CA ALA A 282 -7.43 -2.31 5.95
C ALA A 282 -5.93 -2.08 5.76
N ALA A 283 -5.19 -3.07 5.27
CA ALA A 283 -3.77 -2.91 4.95
C ALA A 283 -3.55 -1.86 3.85
N LEU A 284 -4.32 -1.92 2.76
CA LEU A 284 -4.23 -0.92 1.68
C LEU A 284 -4.56 0.49 2.16
N ALA A 285 -5.59 0.64 3.00
CA ALA A 285 -5.96 1.93 3.58
C ALA A 285 -4.88 2.48 4.53
N ALA A 286 -4.28 1.61 5.34
CA ALA A 286 -3.20 1.99 6.24
C ALA A 286 -1.91 2.37 5.47
N ILE A 287 -1.58 1.64 4.40
CA ILE A 287 -0.47 1.97 3.48
C ILE A 287 -0.71 3.34 2.83
N GLN A 288 -1.93 3.61 2.38
CA GLN A 288 -2.31 4.92 1.85
C GLN A 288 -2.05 6.02 2.88
N GLN A 289 -2.58 5.89 4.10
CA GLN A 289 -2.39 6.86 5.18
C GLN A 289 -0.91 7.06 5.54
N ALA A 290 -0.14 5.96 5.60
CA ALA A 290 1.30 6.01 5.87
C ALA A 290 2.11 6.64 4.73
N SER A 291 1.51 6.83 3.57
CA SER A 291 2.14 7.39 2.36
C SER A 291 1.71 8.84 2.10
N ASP A 292 0.66 9.32 2.79
CA ASP A 292 0.21 10.69 2.65
C ASP A 292 1.36 11.65 2.95
N GLY A 293 1.68 12.53 2.00
CA GLY A 293 2.73 13.52 2.11
C GLY A 293 2.17 14.93 1.98
N CYS A 294 2.94 15.93 2.43
CA CYS A 294 2.61 17.31 2.16
C CYS A 294 3.12 17.70 0.76
N VAL A 295 2.29 18.36 -0.02
CA VAL A 295 2.72 19.05 -1.24
C VAL A 295 3.07 20.48 -0.84
N ASP A 296 4.33 20.89 -1.00
CA ASP A 296 4.70 22.29 -0.85
C ASP A 296 4.03 23.14 -1.95
N GLY A 297 3.90 24.44 -1.71
CA GLY A 297 3.28 25.37 -2.69
C GLY A 297 3.96 25.41 -4.06
N GLY A 298 5.06 24.68 -4.25
CA GLY A 298 5.76 24.49 -5.51
C GLY A 298 5.41 23.18 -6.24
N GLY A 299 4.49 22.38 -5.69
CA GLY A 299 4.09 21.09 -6.28
C GLY A 299 5.09 19.95 -6.07
N THR A 300 6.06 20.12 -5.18
CA THR A 300 7.00 19.06 -4.78
C THR A 300 6.44 18.33 -3.58
N VAL A 301 6.32 17.01 -3.65
CA VAL A 301 5.90 16.19 -2.52
C VAL A 301 7.09 16.00 -1.58
N ASN A 302 6.99 16.48 -0.36
CA ASN A 302 7.94 16.14 0.69
C ASN A 302 7.48 14.82 1.33
N PRO A 303 8.20 13.72 1.16
CA PRO A 303 7.92 12.48 1.88
C PRO A 303 8.26 12.70 3.37
N ASN A 304 7.30 12.47 4.24
CA ASN A 304 7.53 12.37 5.69
C ASN A 304 8.31 11.11 6.03
#